data_454ef967281689af489257e7a10c4717
#
_entry.id   454ef967281689af489257e7a10c4717
#
_cell.length_a   1.000
_cell.length_b   1.000
_cell.length_c   1.000
_cell.angle_alpha   90.00
_cell.angle_beta   90.00
_cell.angle_gamma   90.00
#
_symmetry.space_group_name_H-M   'P 1'
#
loop_
_entity.id
_entity.type
_entity.pdbx_description
1 polymer ?
#
loop_
_entity_poly.entity_id
_entity_poly.type
_entity_poly.pdbx_seq_one_letter_code
_entity_poly.pdbx_strand_id
1 'polypeptide(L)'
;WGIFGDKKGRLSVLFGSILVYSLANIACGLLPHVDFMEKQNAYALFRFVAGLGLAGELGAGITLVSESLPKELRAIGTSLVAGFGLMGAVVASLTADLASDWTISYFIGGGLGLMLLILRIGVVESGIYKGIEKNKSVDKGNFFYFFTNYDRFVRYMKCISIGFPTWFCIGILAVFANQFGPALGIVGEIDPGKAIMWAYVGISVGDFASGFISNWLQSRKKAIFYMMLFTVVGIILMLFGAAKTVNMYYFFCIWLGLGTGYWALFVTMGAEQFGTNIRATAATTIPNMVRGALILMIFLFNSFKPSVGVIWAAVVVGVLSFGFGIYSTLTVSETHNKDLDYTE
;
A
#
# COMPACT_ATOMS: atom_id res chain seq x y z
N TRP A 1 3.91 15.07 -1.70
CA TRP A 1 2.61 15.19 -1.02
C TRP A 1 2.75 15.25 0.49
N GLY A 2 3.47 14.35 1.14
CA GLY A 2 3.60 14.33 2.59
C GLY A 2 4.09 15.66 3.17
N ILE A 3 5.13 16.25 2.58
CA ILE A 3 5.62 17.59 2.93
C ILE A 3 4.51 18.65 2.79
N PHE A 4 3.72 18.57 1.73
CA PHE A 4 2.57 19.45 1.53
C PHE A 4 1.51 19.24 2.62
N GLY A 5 1.23 17.99 3.00
CA GLY A 5 0.29 17.66 4.07
C GLY A 5 0.68 18.21 5.42
N ASP A 6 1.99 18.22 5.75
CA ASP A 6 2.49 18.81 6.98
C ASP A 6 2.53 20.35 6.94
N LYS A 7 2.72 20.96 5.75
CA LYS A 7 2.83 22.42 5.57
C LYS A 7 1.50 23.12 5.27
N LYS A 8 0.61 22.48 4.50
CA LYS A 8 -0.63 23.10 3.94
C LYS A 8 -1.93 22.41 4.37
N GLY A 9 -1.82 21.39 5.23
CA GLY A 9 -2.95 20.59 5.69
C GLY A 9 -3.17 19.32 4.89
N ARG A 10 -3.81 18.36 5.57
CA ARG A 10 -4.07 17.02 5.01
C ARG A 10 -5.06 17.08 3.86
N LEU A 11 -6.07 17.95 3.98
CA LEU A 11 -7.09 18.15 2.93
C LEU A 11 -6.49 18.65 1.62
N SER A 12 -5.54 19.58 1.67
CA SER A 12 -4.88 20.11 0.46
C SER A 12 -4.22 19.00 -0.36
N VAL A 13 -3.62 18.00 0.31
CA VAL A 13 -3.04 16.82 -0.34
C VAL A 13 -4.13 15.95 -0.95
N LEU A 14 -5.21 15.70 -0.21
CA LEU A 14 -6.31 14.85 -0.67
C LEU A 14 -6.98 15.41 -1.93
N PHE A 15 -7.21 16.72 -2.00
CA PHE A 15 -7.76 17.36 -3.20
C PHE A 15 -6.76 17.36 -4.35
N GLY A 16 -5.51 17.77 -4.10
CA GLY A 16 -4.48 17.87 -5.14
C GLY A 16 -4.11 16.52 -5.74
N SER A 17 -3.96 15.48 -4.91
CA SER A 17 -3.61 14.14 -5.37
C SER A 17 -4.69 13.53 -6.27
N ILE A 18 -5.96 13.61 -5.87
CA ILE A 18 -7.08 13.10 -6.67
C ILE A 18 -7.19 13.83 -8.01
N LEU A 19 -7.08 15.15 -8.00
CA LEU A 19 -7.14 15.91 -9.23
C LEU A 19 -6.06 15.48 -10.22
N VAL A 20 -4.82 15.35 -9.75
CA VAL A 20 -3.67 14.95 -10.59
C VAL A 20 -3.87 13.55 -11.16
N TYR A 21 -4.20 12.53 -10.35
CA TYR A 21 -4.33 11.18 -10.88
C TYR A 21 -5.58 11.01 -11.74
N SER A 22 -6.68 11.71 -11.45
CA SER A 22 -7.90 11.62 -12.24
C SER A 22 -7.69 12.19 -13.64
N LEU A 23 -7.07 13.37 -13.74
CA LEU A 23 -6.73 13.97 -15.04
C LEU A 23 -5.73 13.12 -15.81
N ALA A 24 -4.73 12.55 -15.14
CA ALA A 24 -3.78 11.66 -15.77
C ALA A 24 -4.42 10.37 -16.29
N ASN A 25 -5.39 9.80 -15.58
CA ASN A 25 -6.16 8.64 -16.08
C ASN A 25 -7.01 9.02 -17.29
N ILE A 26 -7.70 10.17 -17.28
CA ILE A 26 -8.42 10.66 -18.46
C ILE A 26 -7.45 10.84 -19.64
N ALA A 27 -6.25 11.38 -19.40
CA ALA A 27 -5.23 11.51 -20.45
C ALA A 27 -4.79 10.13 -21.01
N CYS A 28 -4.69 9.09 -20.15
CA CYS A 28 -4.46 7.71 -20.61
C CYS A 28 -5.60 7.22 -21.52
N GLY A 29 -6.86 7.54 -21.20
CA GLY A 29 -8.01 7.21 -22.03
C GLY A 29 -7.99 7.93 -23.39
N LEU A 30 -7.42 9.13 -23.47
CA LEU A 30 -7.25 9.90 -24.69
C LEU A 30 -6.03 9.48 -25.53
N LEU A 31 -5.25 8.50 -25.09
CA LEU A 31 -4.02 8.07 -25.76
C LEU A 31 -4.16 7.76 -27.26
N PRO A 32 -5.27 7.17 -27.78
CA PRO A 32 -5.44 6.95 -29.22
C PRO A 32 -5.37 8.23 -30.05
N HIS A 33 -5.74 9.38 -29.46
CA HIS A 33 -5.79 10.71 -30.10
C HIS A 33 -4.51 11.55 -29.86
N VAL A 34 -3.48 10.97 -29.24
CA VAL A 34 -2.20 11.66 -29.00
C VAL A 34 -1.30 11.51 -30.21
N ASP A 35 -1.00 12.63 -30.88
CA ASP A 35 -0.17 12.70 -32.08
C ASP A 35 1.14 13.50 -31.89
N PHE A 36 1.32 14.15 -30.72
CA PHE A 36 2.50 15.00 -30.45
C PHE A 36 3.75 14.23 -29.99
N MET A 37 3.59 12.95 -29.62
CA MET A 37 4.69 12.05 -29.28
C MET A 37 4.31 10.59 -29.53
N GLU A 38 5.30 9.69 -29.48
CA GLU A 38 5.08 8.25 -29.56
C GLU A 38 4.15 7.76 -28.45
N LYS A 39 3.11 6.98 -28.80
CA LYS A 39 2.05 6.54 -27.89
C LYS A 39 2.58 5.80 -26.64
N GLN A 40 3.65 5.02 -26.78
CA GLN A 40 4.27 4.33 -25.64
C GLN A 40 4.89 5.32 -24.64
N ASN A 41 5.56 6.35 -25.12
CA ASN A 41 6.17 7.40 -24.31
C ASN A 41 5.09 8.28 -23.65
N ALA A 42 4.02 8.62 -24.40
CA ALA A 42 2.86 9.34 -23.87
C ALA A 42 2.20 8.54 -22.73
N TYR A 43 1.96 7.25 -22.95
CA TYR A 43 1.40 6.38 -21.91
C TYR A 43 2.29 6.33 -20.66
N ALA A 44 3.60 6.12 -20.84
CA ALA A 44 4.53 6.10 -19.72
C ALA A 44 4.51 7.42 -18.93
N LEU A 45 4.48 8.56 -19.62
CA LEU A 45 4.38 9.88 -19.01
C LEU A 45 3.07 10.04 -18.20
N PHE A 46 1.92 9.70 -18.81
CA PHE A 46 0.64 9.82 -18.12
C PHE A 46 0.54 8.89 -16.92
N ARG A 47 1.08 7.66 -17.01
CA ARG A 47 1.16 6.72 -15.89
C ARG A 47 2.08 7.22 -14.78
N PHE A 48 3.20 7.86 -15.14
CA PHE A 48 4.07 8.50 -14.17
C PHE A 48 3.34 9.63 -13.42
N VAL A 49 2.64 10.51 -14.13
CA VAL A 49 1.84 11.59 -13.52
C VAL A 49 0.71 11.03 -12.64
N ALA A 50 0.02 9.98 -13.10
CA ALA A 50 -0.99 9.29 -12.30
C ALA A 50 -0.40 8.73 -10.99
N GLY A 51 0.79 8.12 -11.07
CA GLY A 51 1.55 7.63 -9.91
C GLY A 51 1.92 8.74 -8.93
N LEU A 52 2.37 9.90 -9.43
CA LEU A 52 2.64 11.08 -8.60
C LEU A 52 1.36 11.53 -7.86
N GLY A 53 0.21 11.55 -8.54
CA GLY A 53 -1.06 11.86 -7.91
C GLY A 53 -1.39 10.86 -6.80
N LEU A 54 -1.43 9.58 -7.12
CA LEU A 54 -1.81 8.50 -6.21
C LEU A 54 -0.93 8.40 -4.95
N ALA A 55 0.33 8.79 -5.05
CA ALA A 55 1.30 8.68 -3.95
C ALA A 55 0.90 9.49 -2.69
N GLY A 56 0.05 10.52 -2.82
CA GLY A 56 -0.34 11.38 -1.68
C GLY A 56 -1.57 10.90 -0.92
N GLU A 57 -2.46 10.20 -1.57
CA GLU A 57 -3.83 10.01 -1.07
C GLU A 57 -3.90 9.15 0.20
N LEU A 58 -3.30 7.96 0.17
CA LEU A 58 -3.37 7.03 1.29
C LEU A 58 -2.76 7.63 2.57
N GLY A 59 -1.58 8.24 2.47
CA GLY A 59 -0.89 8.82 3.61
C GLY A 59 -1.66 9.98 4.24
N ALA A 60 -2.19 10.89 3.41
CA ALA A 60 -2.99 12.01 3.88
C ALA A 60 -4.32 11.56 4.48
N GLY A 61 -5.00 10.57 3.86
CA GLY A 61 -6.25 10.00 4.36
C GLY A 61 -6.07 9.31 5.71
N ILE A 62 -5.07 8.44 5.85
CA ILE A 62 -4.76 7.76 7.12
C ILE A 62 -4.38 8.77 8.20
N THR A 63 -3.56 9.79 7.87
CA THR A 63 -3.19 10.81 8.84
C THR A 63 -4.41 11.60 9.31
N LEU A 64 -5.27 12.05 8.38
CA LEU A 64 -6.49 12.78 8.71
C LEU A 64 -7.41 11.97 9.63
N VAL A 65 -7.66 10.71 9.29
CA VAL A 65 -8.52 9.82 10.09
C VAL A 65 -7.90 9.52 11.45
N SER A 66 -6.59 9.25 11.52
CA SER A 66 -5.88 8.99 12.78
C SER A 66 -5.91 10.19 13.72
N GLU A 67 -5.84 11.41 13.18
CA GLU A 67 -5.87 12.65 13.96
C GLU A 67 -7.30 13.09 14.34
N SER A 68 -8.32 12.61 13.62
CA SER A 68 -9.72 12.97 13.84
C SER A 68 -10.47 12.02 14.78
N LEU A 69 -9.98 10.76 14.92
CA LEU A 69 -10.64 9.74 15.71
C LEU A 69 -10.02 9.58 17.11
N PRO A 70 -10.83 9.17 18.13
CA PRO A 70 -10.33 8.72 19.42
C PRO A 70 -9.31 7.60 19.29
N LYS A 71 -8.40 7.47 20.25
CA LYS A 71 -7.27 6.52 20.24
C LYS A 71 -7.72 5.08 19.99
N GLU A 72 -8.84 4.68 20.56
CA GLU A 72 -9.40 3.33 20.51
C GLU A 72 -9.95 2.98 19.11
N LEU A 73 -10.41 3.96 18.36
CA LEU A 73 -11.06 3.77 17.05
C LEU A 73 -10.12 4.00 15.87
N ARG A 74 -8.91 4.52 16.07
CA ARG A 74 -7.95 4.85 14.98
C ARG A 74 -7.65 3.65 14.08
N ALA A 75 -7.33 2.50 14.68
CA ALA A 75 -6.99 1.31 13.90
C ALA A 75 -8.18 0.84 13.04
N ILE A 76 -9.38 0.84 13.60
CA ILE A 76 -10.60 0.47 12.87
C ILE A 76 -10.88 1.48 11.76
N GLY A 77 -10.84 2.77 12.07
CA GLY A 77 -11.13 3.82 11.10
C GLY A 77 -10.15 3.82 9.91
N THR A 78 -8.86 3.69 10.18
CA THR A 78 -7.83 3.61 9.12
C THR A 78 -7.92 2.33 8.31
N SER A 79 -8.24 1.20 8.93
CA SER A 79 -8.47 -0.08 8.27
C SER A 79 -9.70 -0.05 7.36
N LEU A 80 -10.77 0.62 7.76
CA LEU A 80 -11.94 0.81 6.90
C LEU A 80 -11.58 1.66 5.66
N VAL A 81 -10.86 2.76 5.85
CA VAL A 81 -10.43 3.62 4.73
C VAL A 81 -9.59 2.85 3.71
N ALA A 82 -8.59 2.10 4.17
CA ALA A 82 -7.73 1.36 3.26
C ALA A 82 -8.42 0.12 2.66
N GLY A 83 -9.20 -0.62 3.45
CA GLY A 83 -9.94 -1.78 2.97
C GLY A 83 -10.90 -1.43 1.83
N PHE A 84 -11.71 -0.36 1.98
CA PHE A 84 -12.54 0.16 0.90
C PHE A 84 -11.70 0.70 -0.27
N GLY A 85 -10.58 1.38 0.01
CA GLY A 85 -9.68 1.88 -1.03
C GLY A 85 -9.09 0.75 -1.89
N LEU A 86 -8.71 -0.37 -1.27
CA LEU A 86 -8.14 -1.53 -1.96
C LEU A 86 -9.18 -2.30 -2.79
N MET A 87 -10.48 -2.25 -2.44
CA MET A 87 -11.55 -2.77 -3.30
C MET A 87 -11.60 -2.09 -4.67
N GLY A 88 -11.02 -0.91 -4.81
CA GLY A 88 -10.86 -0.24 -6.11
C GLY A 88 -10.12 -1.09 -7.15
N ALA A 89 -9.17 -1.95 -6.75
CA ALA A 89 -8.50 -2.88 -7.65
C ALA A 89 -9.45 -3.95 -8.20
N VAL A 90 -10.40 -4.41 -7.39
CA VAL A 90 -11.45 -5.35 -7.81
C VAL A 90 -12.39 -4.67 -8.80
N VAL A 91 -12.82 -3.44 -8.50
CA VAL A 91 -13.66 -2.64 -9.41
C VAL A 91 -12.94 -2.39 -10.74
N ALA A 92 -11.64 -2.07 -10.70
CA ALA A 92 -10.83 -1.88 -11.90
C ALA A 92 -10.75 -3.15 -12.77
N SER A 93 -10.56 -4.33 -12.15
CA SER A 93 -10.55 -5.61 -12.87
C SER A 93 -11.90 -5.90 -13.52
N LEU A 94 -12.99 -5.76 -12.77
CA LEU A 94 -14.35 -5.95 -13.30
C LEU A 94 -14.67 -4.96 -14.42
N THR A 95 -14.23 -3.72 -14.29
CA THR A 95 -14.41 -2.70 -15.34
C THR A 95 -13.63 -3.07 -16.60
N ALA A 96 -12.41 -3.59 -16.47
CA ALA A 96 -11.59 -4.03 -17.60
C ALA A 96 -12.22 -5.24 -18.32
N ASP A 97 -12.82 -6.17 -17.57
CA ASP A 97 -13.51 -7.34 -18.15
C ASP A 97 -14.82 -6.97 -18.88
N LEU A 98 -15.53 -5.94 -18.40
CA LEU A 98 -16.80 -5.49 -18.96
C LEU A 98 -16.63 -4.46 -20.08
N ALA A 99 -15.53 -3.71 -20.10
CA ALA A 99 -15.28 -2.68 -21.10
C ALA A 99 -14.89 -3.31 -22.44
N SER A 100 -15.53 -2.87 -23.53
CA SER A 100 -15.18 -3.29 -24.89
C SER A 100 -13.82 -2.76 -25.36
N ASP A 101 -13.33 -1.69 -24.72
CA ASP A 101 -12.06 -1.02 -25.00
C ASP A 101 -11.40 -0.60 -23.69
N TRP A 102 -10.08 -0.81 -23.58
CA TRP A 102 -9.29 -0.43 -22.40
C TRP A 102 -9.34 1.07 -22.06
N THR A 103 -9.55 1.95 -23.06
CA THR A 103 -9.69 3.41 -22.88
C THR A 103 -10.88 3.76 -22.01
N ILE A 104 -11.99 3.03 -22.14
CA ILE A 104 -13.21 3.21 -21.35
C ILE A 104 -12.91 3.01 -19.86
N SER A 105 -12.10 2.01 -19.50
CA SER A 105 -11.69 1.76 -18.11
C SER A 105 -10.96 2.95 -17.51
N TYR A 106 -10.11 3.64 -18.30
CA TYR A 106 -9.42 4.84 -17.86
C TYR A 106 -10.37 6.04 -17.69
N PHE A 107 -11.34 6.21 -18.58
CA PHE A 107 -12.34 7.27 -18.43
C PHE A 107 -13.24 7.04 -17.22
N ILE A 108 -13.66 5.80 -16.96
CA ILE A 108 -14.42 5.46 -15.75
C ILE A 108 -13.59 5.76 -14.50
N GLY A 109 -12.34 5.29 -14.43
CA GLY A 109 -11.46 5.53 -13.29
C GLY A 109 -11.19 7.01 -13.03
N GLY A 110 -10.91 7.79 -14.09
CA GLY A 110 -10.71 9.24 -14.00
C GLY A 110 -11.99 9.97 -13.60
N GLY A 111 -13.13 9.59 -14.18
CA GLY A 111 -14.46 10.17 -13.86
C GLY A 111 -14.88 9.91 -12.41
N LEU A 112 -14.71 8.69 -11.91
CA LEU A 112 -14.96 8.35 -10.49
C LEU A 112 -14.07 9.17 -9.55
N GLY A 113 -12.79 9.38 -9.92
CA GLY A 113 -11.90 10.23 -9.15
C GLY A 113 -12.36 11.69 -9.10
N LEU A 114 -12.79 12.28 -10.23
CA LEU A 114 -13.36 13.63 -10.24
C LEU A 114 -14.67 13.73 -9.43
N MET A 115 -15.52 12.71 -9.52
CA MET A 115 -16.74 12.66 -8.71
C MET A 115 -16.42 12.62 -7.20
N LEU A 116 -15.35 11.92 -6.82
CA LEU A 116 -14.88 11.88 -5.43
C LEU A 116 -14.47 13.27 -4.91
N LEU A 117 -13.93 14.16 -5.74
CA LEU A 117 -13.65 15.55 -5.36
C LEU A 117 -14.91 16.27 -4.90
N ILE A 118 -16.03 16.07 -5.60
CA ILE A 118 -17.32 16.67 -5.25
C ILE A 118 -17.80 16.13 -3.90
N LEU A 119 -17.69 14.81 -3.67
CA LEU A 119 -18.09 14.17 -2.41
C LEU A 119 -17.24 14.60 -1.21
N ARG A 120 -16.04 15.11 -1.44
CA ARG A 120 -15.15 15.64 -0.37
C ARG A 120 -15.44 17.09 0.03
N ILE A 121 -16.34 17.78 -0.66
CA ILE A 121 -16.79 19.12 -0.25
C ILE A 121 -17.48 18.99 1.11
N GLY A 122 -16.93 19.66 2.13
CA GLY A 122 -17.45 19.60 3.51
C GLY A 122 -16.62 18.75 4.49
N VAL A 123 -15.60 18.02 3.99
CA VAL A 123 -14.64 17.37 4.91
C VAL A 123 -13.81 18.43 5.65
N VAL A 124 -13.66 18.27 6.96
CA VAL A 124 -12.99 19.26 7.82
C VAL A 124 -11.56 18.80 8.13
N GLU A 125 -10.63 19.76 8.18
CA GLU A 125 -9.23 19.53 8.56
C GLU A 125 -9.11 19.10 10.04
N SER A 126 -8.08 18.28 10.35
CA SER A 126 -7.89 17.75 11.71
C SER A 126 -7.66 18.85 12.76
N GLY A 127 -8.24 18.65 13.95
CA GLY A 127 -8.05 19.58 15.07
C GLY A 127 -6.60 19.64 15.55
N ILE A 128 -5.89 18.50 15.53
CA ILE A 128 -4.47 18.40 15.91
C ILE A 128 -3.60 19.25 14.95
N TYR A 129 -3.85 19.16 13.64
CA TYR A 129 -3.14 19.97 12.67
C TYR A 129 -3.37 21.48 12.89
N LYS A 130 -4.64 21.90 13.09
CA LYS A 130 -4.98 23.31 13.36
C LYS A 130 -4.27 23.87 14.60
N GLY A 131 -4.05 23.03 15.62
CA GLY A 131 -3.27 23.41 16.81
C GLY A 131 -1.82 23.75 16.49
N ILE A 132 -1.16 22.92 15.66
CA ILE A 132 0.25 23.12 15.27
C ILE A 132 0.40 24.18 14.18
N GLU A 133 -0.59 24.37 13.32
CA GLU A 133 -0.56 25.40 12.27
C GLU A 133 -0.29 26.79 12.85
N LYS A 134 -0.86 27.09 14.02
CA LYS A 134 -0.69 28.35 14.72
C LYS A 134 0.73 28.55 15.29
N ASN A 135 1.48 27.48 15.49
CA ASN A 135 2.84 27.54 16.04
C ASN A 135 3.86 27.68 14.92
N LYS A 136 4.36 28.90 14.70
CA LYS A 136 5.34 29.24 13.66
C LYS A 136 6.77 28.77 13.98
N SER A 137 7.08 28.39 15.22
CA SER A 137 8.42 27.97 15.64
C SER A 137 8.74 26.51 15.31
N VAL A 138 7.74 25.71 14.91
CA VAL A 138 7.91 24.30 14.60
C VAL A 138 8.19 24.13 13.10
N ASP A 139 9.34 23.52 12.76
CA ASP A 139 9.67 23.14 11.38
C ASP A 139 8.75 21.97 10.95
N LYS A 140 8.08 22.12 9.80
CA LYS A 140 7.04 21.23 9.32
C LYS A 140 7.42 20.61 7.97
N GLY A 141 7.17 19.31 7.82
CA GLY A 141 7.30 18.61 6.55
C GLY A 141 8.73 18.58 6.01
N ASN A 142 9.70 18.38 6.86
CA ASN A 142 11.10 18.23 6.45
C ASN A 142 11.43 16.75 6.28
N PHE A 143 11.44 16.25 5.03
CA PHE A 143 11.76 14.86 4.72
C PHE A 143 13.17 14.45 5.17
N PHE A 144 14.14 15.33 5.03
CA PHE A 144 15.53 15.05 5.44
C PHE A 144 15.68 14.87 6.95
N TYR A 145 14.67 15.27 7.71
CA TYR A 145 14.66 15.09 9.16
C TYR A 145 14.73 13.61 9.59
N PHE A 146 14.23 12.69 8.75
CA PHE A 146 14.36 11.24 8.99
C PHE A 146 15.80 10.74 8.96
N PHE A 147 16.72 11.49 8.35
CA PHE A 147 18.12 11.11 8.14
C PHE A 147 19.10 11.88 9.04
N THR A 148 18.64 12.86 9.80
CA THR A 148 19.50 13.70 10.65
C THR A 148 19.87 13.08 11.99
N ASN A 149 19.12 12.06 12.43
CA ASN A 149 19.33 11.34 13.69
C ASN A 149 19.28 9.83 13.44
N TYR A 150 20.28 9.10 13.97
CA TYR A 150 20.41 7.65 13.76
C TYR A 150 19.18 6.88 14.26
N ASP A 151 18.66 7.19 15.45
CA ASP A 151 17.50 6.49 16.00
C ASP A 151 16.24 6.72 15.17
N ARG A 152 16.07 7.95 14.67
CA ARG A 152 14.95 8.31 13.77
C ARG A 152 15.09 7.60 12.43
N PHE A 153 16.29 7.55 11.86
CA PHE A 153 16.58 6.81 10.63
C PHE A 153 16.28 5.31 10.78
N VAL A 154 16.77 4.69 11.85
CA VAL A 154 16.52 3.26 12.11
C VAL A 154 15.03 3.00 12.31
N ARG A 155 14.33 3.87 13.03
CA ARG A 155 12.87 3.79 13.22
C ARG A 155 12.13 3.89 11.89
N TYR A 156 12.54 4.81 11.01
CA TYR A 156 11.98 4.99 9.68
C TYR A 156 12.21 3.76 8.79
N MET A 157 13.44 3.21 8.78
CA MET A 157 13.76 1.99 8.04
C MET A 157 13.01 0.76 8.56
N LYS A 158 12.84 0.62 9.86
CA LYS A 158 11.99 -0.43 10.44
C LYS A 158 10.54 -0.30 9.98
N CYS A 159 9.97 0.90 10.00
CA CYS A 159 8.63 1.13 9.50
C CYS A 159 8.48 0.72 8.02
N ILE A 160 9.46 1.03 7.16
CA ILE A 160 9.44 0.60 5.75
C ILE A 160 9.49 -0.93 5.65
N SER A 161 10.39 -1.57 6.39
CA SER A 161 10.62 -3.03 6.31
C SER A 161 9.40 -3.86 6.70
N ILE A 162 8.53 -3.35 7.58
CA ILE A 162 7.26 -4.00 7.97
C ILE A 162 6.33 -4.18 6.76
N GLY A 163 6.41 -3.32 5.75
CA GLY A 163 5.60 -3.42 4.55
C GLY A 163 6.14 -4.40 3.47
N PHE A 164 7.38 -4.86 3.56
CA PHE A 164 8.00 -5.73 2.54
C PHE A 164 7.21 -7.01 2.26
N PRO A 165 6.71 -7.77 3.27
CA PRO A 165 5.95 -8.99 3.04
C PRO A 165 4.75 -8.80 2.11
N THR A 166 4.02 -7.68 2.23
CA THR A 166 2.85 -7.40 1.40
C THR A 166 3.25 -7.29 -0.07
N TRP A 167 4.31 -6.54 -0.37
CA TRP A 167 4.74 -6.37 -1.77
C TRP A 167 5.50 -7.57 -2.32
N PHE A 168 6.09 -8.42 -1.47
CA PHE A 168 6.55 -9.72 -1.90
C PHE A 168 5.38 -10.61 -2.37
N CYS A 169 4.29 -10.70 -1.61
CA CYS A 169 3.13 -11.51 -1.98
C CYS A 169 2.47 -11.01 -3.27
N ILE A 170 2.25 -9.70 -3.40
CA ILE A 170 1.63 -9.13 -4.60
C ILE A 170 2.62 -9.10 -5.76
N GLY A 171 3.78 -8.50 -5.57
CA GLY A 171 4.71 -8.17 -6.65
C GLY A 171 5.56 -9.34 -7.14
N ILE A 172 5.68 -10.42 -6.36
CA ILE A 172 6.36 -11.64 -6.80
C ILE A 172 5.35 -12.77 -7.00
N LEU A 173 4.61 -13.17 -5.98
CA LEU A 173 3.77 -14.37 -6.09
C LEU A 173 2.55 -14.15 -6.98
N ALA A 174 1.87 -13.00 -6.92
CA ALA A 174 0.70 -12.76 -7.77
C ALA A 174 1.07 -12.24 -9.17
N VAL A 175 2.02 -11.29 -9.28
CA VAL A 175 2.41 -10.71 -10.58
C VAL A 175 3.10 -11.73 -11.50
N PHE A 176 3.92 -12.63 -10.96
CA PHE A 176 4.57 -13.69 -11.73
C PHE A 176 3.84 -15.04 -11.67
N ALA A 177 2.54 -15.04 -11.37
CA ALA A 177 1.71 -16.24 -11.23
C ALA A 177 1.81 -17.20 -12.43
N ASN A 178 1.91 -16.66 -13.65
CA ASN A 178 2.11 -17.44 -14.88
C ASN A 178 3.43 -18.22 -14.90
N GLN A 179 4.45 -17.81 -14.15
CA GLN A 179 5.72 -18.55 -14.03
C GLN A 179 5.66 -19.60 -12.92
N PHE A 180 4.87 -19.37 -11.88
CA PHE A 180 4.68 -20.33 -10.79
C PHE A 180 3.83 -21.52 -11.22
N GLY A 181 2.83 -21.35 -12.09
CA GLY A 181 1.98 -22.43 -12.57
C GLY A 181 2.79 -23.63 -13.10
N PRO A 182 3.60 -23.45 -14.15
CA PRO A 182 4.47 -24.50 -14.66
C PRO A 182 5.48 -25.02 -13.62
N ALA A 183 6.07 -24.14 -12.80
CA ALA A 183 7.05 -24.52 -11.80
C ALA A 183 6.46 -25.39 -10.67
N LEU A 184 5.16 -25.27 -10.38
CA LEU A 184 4.40 -26.08 -9.43
C LEU A 184 3.75 -27.33 -10.06
N GLY A 185 3.89 -27.50 -11.38
CA GLY A 185 3.25 -28.61 -12.12
C GLY A 185 1.74 -28.44 -12.26
N ILE A 186 1.23 -27.21 -12.20
CA ILE A 186 -0.20 -26.93 -12.36
C ILE A 186 -0.57 -27.02 -13.84
N VAL A 187 -1.58 -27.84 -14.14
CA VAL A 187 -2.14 -27.94 -15.48
C VAL A 187 -3.12 -26.79 -15.70
N GLY A 188 -2.90 -26.02 -16.77
CA GLY A 188 -3.67 -24.82 -17.11
C GLY A 188 -2.86 -23.54 -16.92
N GLU A 189 -3.29 -22.49 -17.59
CA GLU A 189 -2.65 -21.17 -17.52
C GLU A 189 -3.20 -20.39 -16.32
N ILE A 190 -2.30 -19.81 -15.52
CA ILE A 190 -2.67 -18.92 -14.43
C ILE A 190 -2.54 -17.48 -14.94
N ASP A 191 -3.66 -16.77 -14.96
CA ASP A 191 -3.73 -15.37 -15.31
C ASP A 191 -3.22 -14.49 -14.14
N PRO A 192 -2.12 -13.73 -14.32
CA PRO A 192 -1.63 -12.82 -13.30
C PRO A 192 -2.64 -11.73 -12.89
N GLY A 193 -3.47 -11.25 -13.83
CA GLY A 193 -4.51 -10.26 -13.53
C GLY A 193 -5.52 -10.80 -12.52
N LYS A 194 -5.98 -12.03 -12.71
CA LYS A 194 -6.87 -12.73 -11.76
C LYS A 194 -6.17 -13.03 -10.43
N ALA A 195 -4.90 -13.43 -10.47
CA ALA A 195 -4.13 -13.67 -9.24
C ALA A 195 -4.01 -12.39 -8.40
N ILE A 196 -3.71 -11.26 -9.04
CA ILE A 196 -3.68 -9.95 -8.39
C ILE A 196 -5.06 -9.57 -7.86
N MET A 197 -6.11 -9.71 -8.66
CA MET A 197 -7.49 -9.42 -8.23
C MET A 197 -7.86 -10.20 -6.95
N TRP A 198 -7.62 -11.51 -6.93
CA TRP A 198 -7.93 -12.35 -5.77
C TRP A 198 -7.05 -12.00 -4.56
N ALA A 199 -5.78 -11.64 -4.76
CA ALA A 199 -4.93 -11.12 -3.69
C ALA A 199 -5.51 -9.83 -3.10
N TYR A 200 -5.99 -8.90 -3.92
CA TYR A 200 -6.59 -7.66 -3.43
C TYR A 200 -7.94 -7.87 -2.75
N VAL A 201 -8.74 -8.84 -3.17
CA VAL A 201 -9.93 -9.28 -2.41
C VAL A 201 -9.52 -9.71 -0.99
N GLY A 202 -8.49 -10.56 -0.90
CA GLY A 202 -7.94 -11.00 0.38
C GLY A 202 -7.43 -9.83 1.23
N ILE A 203 -6.62 -8.92 0.65
CA ILE A 203 -6.08 -7.75 1.36
C ILE A 203 -7.19 -6.86 1.89
N SER A 204 -8.24 -6.60 1.11
CA SER A 204 -9.36 -5.76 1.53
C SER A 204 -10.04 -6.33 2.78
N VAL A 205 -10.35 -7.64 2.77
CA VAL A 205 -10.94 -8.31 3.93
C VAL A 205 -9.96 -8.35 5.11
N GLY A 206 -8.67 -8.61 4.85
CA GLY A 206 -7.61 -8.60 5.84
C GLY A 206 -7.42 -7.24 6.50
N ASP A 207 -7.49 -6.15 5.72
CA ASP A 207 -7.39 -4.79 6.26
C ASP A 207 -8.57 -4.47 7.19
N PHE A 208 -9.80 -4.84 6.82
CA PHE A 208 -10.93 -4.72 7.73
C PHE A 208 -10.69 -5.50 9.04
N ALA A 209 -10.21 -6.73 8.93
CA ALA A 209 -9.93 -7.58 10.09
C ALA A 209 -8.78 -7.03 10.96
N SER A 210 -7.73 -6.46 10.36
CA SER A 210 -6.51 -6.05 11.03
C SER A 210 -6.77 -5.01 12.13
N GLY A 211 -7.66 -4.05 11.87
CA GLY A 211 -8.06 -3.04 12.85
C GLY A 211 -8.75 -3.64 14.09
N PHE A 212 -9.66 -4.59 13.87
CA PHE A 212 -10.35 -5.30 14.96
C PHE A 212 -9.38 -6.21 15.74
N ILE A 213 -8.52 -6.96 15.03
CA ILE A 213 -7.50 -7.82 15.65
C ILE A 213 -6.55 -6.97 16.51
N SER A 214 -6.13 -5.81 16.01
CA SER A 214 -5.26 -4.89 16.75
C SER A 214 -5.93 -4.39 18.04
N ASN A 215 -7.18 -4.05 17.97
CA ASN A 215 -7.94 -3.60 19.15
C ASN A 215 -8.19 -4.75 20.14
N TRP A 216 -8.51 -5.94 19.65
CA TRP A 216 -8.70 -7.11 20.51
C TRP A 216 -7.41 -7.52 21.24
N LEU A 217 -6.26 -7.50 20.54
CA LEU A 217 -4.94 -7.82 21.11
C LEU A 217 -4.33 -6.66 21.91
N GLN A 218 -4.96 -5.47 21.91
CA GLN A 218 -4.43 -4.25 22.52
C GLN A 218 -2.98 -3.95 22.10
N SER A 219 -2.63 -4.32 20.85
CA SER A 219 -1.29 -4.17 20.31
C SER A 219 -1.29 -4.20 18.79
N ARG A 220 -0.75 -3.16 18.17
CA ARG A 220 -0.55 -3.12 16.71
C ARG A 220 0.52 -4.09 16.26
N LYS A 221 1.60 -4.19 17.04
CA LYS A 221 2.73 -5.11 16.76
C LYS A 221 2.29 -6.57 16.74
N LYS A 222 1.53 -7.00 17.74
CA LYS A 222 1.06 -8.39 17.83
C LYS A 222 0.13 -8.73 16.66
N ALA A 223 -0.78 -7.83 16.32
CA ALA A 223 -1.67 -8.01 15.18
C ALA A 223 -0.89 -8.23 13.88
N ILE A 224 0.03 -7.32 13.55
CA ILE A 224 0.89 -7.42 12.35
C ILE A 224 1.72 -8.71 12.39
N PHE A 225 2.33 -9.04 13.51
CA PHE A 225 3.16 -10.24 13.67
C PHE A 225 2.37 -11.54 13.40
N TYR A 226 1.19 -11.69 14.00
CA TYR A 226 0.36 -12.89 13.78
C TYR A 226 -0.16 -12.97 12.33
N MET A 227 -0.50 -11.85 11.72
CA MET A 227 -0.88 -11.81 10.31
C MET A 227 0.28 -12.19 9.39
N MET A 228 1.52 -11.75 9.68
CA MET A 228 2.72 -12.21 8.97
C MET A 228 2.93 -13.71 9.10
N LEU A 229 2.80 -14.29 10.31
CA LEU A 229 2.91 -15.72 10.51
C LEU A 229 1.84 -16.50 9.73
N PHE A 230 0.61 -16.04 9.76
CA PHE A 230 -0.48 -16.61 8.97
C PHE A 230 -0.16 -16.61 7.47
N THR A 231 0.45 -15.54 6.97
CA THR A 231 0.90 -15.43 5.57
C THR A 231 2.02 -16.43 5.27
N VAL A 232 3.02 -16.56 6.15
CA VAL A 232 4.14 -17.51 5.98
C VAL A 232 3.62 -18.94 5.83
N VAL A 233 2.64 -19.33 6.65
CA VAL A 233 2.00 -20.65 6.53
C VAL A 233 1.37 -20.84 5.14
N GLY A 234 0.64 -19.83 4.67
CA GLY A 234 0.04 -19.85 3.32
C GLY A 234 1.09 -19.98 2.21
N ILE A 235 2.21 -19.27 2.31
CA ILE A 235 3.31 -19.34 1.33
C ILE A 235 3.93 -20.74 1.30
N ILE A 236 4.21 -21.32 2.48
CA ILE A 236 4.79 -22.67 2.58
C ILE A 236 3.86 -23.69 1.95
N LEU A 237 2.56 -23.67 2.27
CA LEU A 237 1.57 -24.57 1.69
C LEU A 237 1.46 -24.39 0.18
N MET A 238 1.42 -23.15 -0.30
CA MET A 238 1.32 -22.81 -1.72
C MET A 238 2.52 -23.33 -2.51
N LEU A 239 3.74 -23.06 -2.07
CA LEU A 239 4.96 -23.36 -2.82
C LEU A 239 5.39 -24.84 -2.71
N PHE A 240 5.03 -25.54 -1.61
CA PHE A 240 5.51 -26.88 -1.33
C PHE A 240 4.43 -27.99 -1.40
N GLY A 241 3.37 -27.78 -2.17
CA GLY A 241 2.55 -28.90 -2.60
C GLY A 241 1.04 -28.82 -2.49
N ALA A 242 0.48 -27.76 -1.90
CA ALA A 242 -0.98 -27.64 -1.81
C ALA A 242 -1.61 -26.99 -3.06
N ALA A 243 -0.88 -26.12 -3.78
CA ALA A 243 -1.38 -25.48 -5.00
C ALA A 243 -1.21 -26.43 -6.21
N LYS A 244 -2.19 -27.29 -6.47
CA LYS A 244 -2.16 -28.28 -7.57
C LYS A 244 -3.04 -27.91 -8.76
N THR A 245 -3.89 -26.92 -8.62
CA THR A 245 -4.81 -26.46 -9.67
C THR A 245 -4.82 -24.95 -9.74
N VAL A 246 -5.25 -24.39 -10.87
CA VAL A 246 -5.39 -22.93 -11.07
C VAL A 246 -6.28 -22.31 -9.97
N ASN A 247 -7.40 -22.95 -9.64
CA ASN A 247 -8.32 -22.45 -8.61
C ASN A 247 -7.67 -22.48 -7.20
N MET A 248 -6.87 -23.51 -6.90
CA MET A 248 -6.12 -23.55 -5.64
C MET A 248 -5.07 -22.45 -5.58
N TYR A 249 -4.43 -22.11 -6.69
CA TYR A 249 -3.51 -20.99 -6.74
C TYR A 249 -4.21 -19.67 -6.40
N TYR A 250 -5.37 -19.40 -7.01
CA TYR A 250 -6.18 -18.22 -6.69
C TYR A 250 -6.68 -18.22 -5.24
N PHE A 251 -7.05 -19.38 -4.69
CA PHE A 251 -7.38 -19.50 -3.27
C PHE A 251 -6.19 -19.08 -2.38
N PHE A 252 -4.96 -19.52 -2.71
CA PHE A 252 -3.78 -19.07 -1.99
C PHE A 252 -3.51 -17.57 -2.18
N CYS A 253 -3.79 -16.99 -3.33
CA CYS A 253 -3.72 -15.54 -3.50
C CYS A 253 -4.67 -14.81 -2.51
N ILE A 254 -5.89 -15.31 -2.29
CA ILE A 254 -6.81 -14.79 -1.26
C ILE A 254 -6.20 -14.96 0.14
N TRP A 255 -5.66 -16.14 0.47
CA TRP A 255 -5.02 -16.40 1.75
C TRP A 255 -3.88 -15.45 2.04
N LEU A 256 -2.96 -15.30 1.08
CA LEU A 256 -1.82 -14.39 1.20
C LEU A 256 -2.29 -12.94 1.33
N GLY A 257 -3.33 -12.58 0.58
CA GLY A 257 -3.99 -11.28 0.71
C GLY A 257 -4.54 -11.04 2.11
N LEU A 258 -5.31 -11.99 2.66
CA LEU A 258 -5.84 -11.91 4.03
C LEU A 258 -4.73 -11.70 5.06
N GLY A 259 -3.64 -12.44 4.94
CA GLY A 259 -2.52 -12.36 5.88
C GLY A 259 -1.68 -11.09 5.73
N THR A 260 -1.59 -10.51 4.52
CA THR A 260 -0.91 -9.23 4.26
C THR A 260 -1.82 -8.03 4.33
N GLY A 261 -3.11 -8.22 4.62
CA GLY A 261 -4.12 -7.18 4.83
C GLY A 261 -3.97 -6.43 6.15
N TYR A 262 -2.77 -6.21 6.61
CA TYR A 262 -2.42 -5.26 7.67
C TYR A 262 -1.88 -3.94 7.10
N TRP A 263 -2.15 -3.66 5.83
CA TRP A 263 -1.57 -2.52 5.12
C TRP A 263 -1.93 -1.18 5.76
N ALA A 264 -3.21 -0.98 6.09
CA ALA A 264 -3.65 0.21 6.81
C ALA A 264 -3.05 0.32 8.21
N LEU A 265 -3.04 -0.79 8.94
CA LEU A 265 -2.51 -0.86 10.30
C LEU A 265 -1.00 -0.54 10.33
N PHE A 266 -0.25 -1.05 9.35
CA PHE A 266 1.16 -0.76 9.14
C PHE A 266 1.42 0.72 8.87
N VAL A 267 0.64 1.36 7.97
CA VAL A 267 0.79 2.80 7.67
C VAL A 267 0.40 3.64 8.88
N THR A 268 -0.66 3.24 9.59
CA THR A 268 -1.09 3.90 10.83
C THR A 268 0.01 3.82 11.90
N MET A 269 0.54 2.63 12.16
CA MET A 269 1.64 2.45 13.11
C MET A 269 2.88 3.25 12.69
N GLY A 270 3.21 3.27 11.39
CA GLY A 270 4.30 4.08 10.85
C GLY A 270 4.09 5.57 11.07
N ALA A 271 2.88 6.08 10.84
CA ALA A 271 2.53 7.48 11.11
C ALA A 271 2.64 7.83 12.60
N GLU A 272 2.13 6.96 13.47
CA GLU A 272 2.14 7.13 14.93
C GLU A 272 3.55 7.09 15.56
N GLN A 273 4.55 6.56 14.84
CA GLN A 273 5.95 6.61 15.28
C GLN A 273 6.52 8.03 15.27
N PHE A 274 5.95 8.97 14.51
CA PHE A 274 6.52 10.30 14.26
C PHE A 274 5.62 11.43 14.75
N GLY A 275 6.24 12.53 15.15
CA GLY A 275 5.58 13.75 15.61
C GLY A 275 4.69 14.38 14.54
N THR A 276 3.71 15.18 14.96
CA THR A 276 2.69 15.77 14.08
C THR A 276 3.29 16.67 13.00
N ASN A 277 4.47 17.25 13.25
CA ASN A 277 5.18 18.11 12.29
C ASN A 277 5.75 17.36 11.07
N ILE A 278 5.97 16.05 11.14
CA ILE A 278 6.48 15.20 10.04
C ILE A 278 5.63 13.95 9.81
N ARG A 279 4.48 13.80 10.48
CA ARG A 279 3.62 12.61 10.43
C ARG A 279 3.04 12.36 9.04
N ALA A 280 2.49 13.37 8.37
CA ALA A 280 1.97 13.18 7.01
C ALA A 280 3.09 12.85 6.02
N THR A 281 4.30 13.40 6.22
CA THR A 281 5.48 13.01 5.45
C THR A 281 5.82 11.54 5.69
N ALA A 282 5.82 11.05 6.93
CA ALA A 282 6.04 9.63 7.25
C ALA A 282 4.95 8.74 6.65
N ALA A 283 3.67 9.04 6.90
CA ALA A 283 2.52 8.28 6.42
C ALA A 283 2.48 8.16 4.89
N THR A 284 2.98 9.18 4.18
CA THR A 284 3.04 9.19 2.72
C THR A 284 4.28 8.46 2.19
N THR A 285 5.46 8.71 2.79
CA THR A 285 6.72 8.20 2.24
C THR A 285 6.95 6.73 2.59
N ILE A 286 6.60 6.27 3.77
CA ILE A 286 6.79 4.88 4.19
C ILE A 286 6.14 3.89 3.19
N PRO A 287 4.84 3.94 2.88
CA PRO A 287 4.24 3.00 1.94
C PRO A 287 4.78 3.14 0.51
N ASN A 288 5.18 4.34 0.11
CA ASN A 288 5.76 4.54 -1.23
C ASN A 288 7.20 4.00 -1.33
N MET A 289 8.01 4.09 -0.27
CA MET A 289 9.32 3.46 -0.22
C MET A 289 9.21 1.93 -0.25
N VAL A 290 8.19 1.36 0.41
CA VAL A 290 7.91 -0.09 0.31
C VAL A 290 7.58 -0.49 -1.13
N ARG A 291 6.74 0.28 -1.82
CA ARG A 291 6.45 0.06 -3.25
C ARG A 291 7.71 0.17 -4.11
N GLY A 292 8.56 1.16 -3.84
CA GLY A 292 9.85 1.32 -4.51
C GLY A 292 10.80 0.15 -4.29
N ALA A 293 10.81 -0.46 -3.11
CA ALA A 293 11.61 -1.63 -2.79
C ALA A 293 11.25 -2.87 -3.61
N LEU A 294 10.04 -2.93 -4.21
CA LEU A 294 9.63 -3.99 -5.11
C LEU A 294 10.60 -4.13 -6.31
N ILE A 295 11.17 -3.05 -6.80
CA ILE A 295 12.16 -3.08 -7.89
C ILE A 295 13.35 -3.95 -7.49
N LEU A 296 13.84 -3.80 -6.27
CA LEU A 296 14.95 -4.61 -5.74
C LEU A 296 14.53 -6.07 -5.53
N MET A 297 13.30 -6.33 -5.07
CA MET A 297 12.78 -7.69 -4.92
C MET A 297 12.66 -8.40 -6.27
N ILE A 298 12.15 -7.73 -7.30
CA ILE A 298 12.07 -8.26 -8.67
C ILE A 298 13.48 -8.50 -9.25
N PHE A 299 14.40 -7.58 -9.02
CA PHE A 299 15.78 -7.74 -9.44
C PHE A 299 16.43 -8.99 -8.80
N LEU A 300 16.31 -9.15 -7.49
CA LEU A 300 16.82 -10.33 -6.78
C LEU A 300 16.15 -11.62 -7.28
N PHE A 301 14.82 -11.62 -7.41
CA PHE A 301 14.06 -12.76 -7.90
C PHE A 301 14.57 -13.20 -9.30
N ASN A 302 14.69 -12.25 -10.24
CA ASN A 302 15.16 -12.55 -11.59
C ASN A 302 16.64 -12.95 -11.64
N SER A 303 17.46 -12.46 -10.72
CA SER A 303 18.88 -12.83 -10.62
C SER A 303 19.08 -14.26 -10.10
N PHE A 304 18.28 -14.68 -9.13
CA PHE A 304 18.37 -16.05 -8.58
C PHE A 304 17.65 -17.10 -9.44
N LYS A 305 16.59 -16.71 -10.14
CA LYS A 305 15.74 -17.63 -10.92
C LYS A 305 16.52 -18.55 -11.89
N PRO A 306 17.52 -18.09 -12.66
CA PRO A 306 18.27 -18.97 -13.55
C PRO A 306 19.09 -20.06 -12.83
N SER A 307 19.54 -19.79 -11.60
CA SER A 307 20.41 -20.68 -10.84
C SER A 307 19.66 -21.69 -9.99
N VAL A 308 18.54 -21.28 -9.37
CA VAL A 308 17.82 -22.11 -8.37
C VAL A 308 16.36 -22.39 -8.77
N GLY A 309 15.91 -21.88 -9.88
CA GLY A 309 14.50 -22.00 -10.34
C GLY A 309 13.54 -21.01 -9.65
N VAL A 310 12.32 -20.96 -10.20
CA VAL A 310 11.29 -19.97 -9.80
C VAL A 310 10.92 -20.08 -8.31
N ILE A 311 10.69 -21.32 -7.82
CA ILE A 311 10.24 -21.56 -6.44
C ILE A 311 11.30 -21.12 -5.43
N TRP A 312 12.55 -21.58 -5.60
CA TRP A 312 13.62 -21.26 -4.66
C TRP A 312 14.05 -19.80 -4.73
N ALA A 313 14.00 -19.17 -5.92
CA ALA A 313 14.21 -17.72 -6.03
C ALA A 313 13.16 -16.93 -5.22
N ALA A 314 11.90 -17.34 -5.28
CA ALA A 314 10.85 -16.74 -4.45
C ALA A 314 11.07 -17.01 -2.95
N VAL A 315 11.53 -18.21 -2.57
CA VAL A 315 11.86 -18.51 -1.16
C VAL A 315 12.95 -17.59 -0.64
N VAL A 316 14.02 -17.37 -1.40
CA VAL A 316 15.11 -16.45 -0.97
C VAL A 316 14.58 -15.03 -0.76
N VAL A 317 13.84 -14.48 -1.72
CA VAL A 317 13.27 -13.12 -1.61
C VAL A 317 12.23 -13.06 -0.49
N GLY A 318 11.44 -14.12 -0.32
CA GLY A 318 10.45 -14.24 0.76
C GLY A 318 11.09 -14.24 2.14
N VAL A 319 12.14 -15.06 2.36
CA VAL A 319 12.89 -15.11 3.63
C VAL A 319 13.47 -13.74 3.96
N LEU A 320 14.04 -13.04 3.00
CA LEU A 320 14.56 -11.69 3.23
C LEU A 320 13.41 -10.72 3.58
N SER A 321 12.31 -10.72 2.82
CA SER A 321 11.18 -9.81 3.03
C SER A 321 10.51 -10.03 4.39
N PHE A 322 10.21 -11.28 4.74
CA PHE A 322 9.59 -11.62 6.03
C PHE A 322 10.58 -11.51 7.19
N GLY A 323 11.86 -11.86 6.99
CA GLY A 323 12.90 -11.71 7.98
C GLY A 323 13.05 -10.26 8.44
N PHE A 324 13.20 -9.33 7.50
CA PHE A 324 13.24 -7.89 7.81
C PHE A 324 11.91 -7.39 8.38
N GLY A 325 10.77 -7.82 7.84
CA GLY A 325 9.44 -7.44 8.32
C GLY A 325 9.19 -7.86 9.76
N ILE A 326 9.45 -9.12 10.10
CA ILE A 326 9.27 -9.69 11.45
C ILE A 326 10.23 -9.04 12.43
N TYR A 327 11.53 -8.97 12.10
CA TYR A 327 12.51 -8.30 12.95
C TYR A 327 12.10 -6.86 13.27
N SER A 328 11.68 -6.11 12.27
CA SER A 328 11.25 -4.71 12.43
C SER A 328 10.00 -4.61 13.28
N THR A 329 9.00 -5.48 13.06
CA THR A 329 7.77 -5.52 13.85
C THR A 329 8.05 -5.80 15.33
N LEU A 330 8.98 -6.71 15.63
CA LEU A 330 9.33 -7.05 17.02
C LEU A 330 10.10 -5.93 17.71
N THR A 331 10.91 -5.17 16.99
CA THR A 331 11.83 -4.17 17.55
C THR A 331 11.36 -2.73 17.47
N VAL A 332 10.30 -2.42 16.70
CA VAL A 332 9.68 -1.08 16.69
C VAL A 332 8.88 -0.85 17.97
N SER A 333 8.68 0.40 18.37
CA SER A 333 7.90 0.75 19.55
C SER A 333 6.40 0.49 19.32
N GLU A 334 5.69 -0.01 20.36
CA GLU A 334 4.23 -0.15 20.31
C GLU A 334 3.56 1.22 20.24
N THR A 335 2.52 1.33 19.43
CA THR A 335 1.79 2.60 19.26
C THR A 335 0.30 2.51 19.62
N HIS A 336 -0.15 1.36 20.12
CA HIS A 336 -1.53 1.22 20.60
C HIS A 336 -1.80 2.24 21.72
N ASN A 337 -2.85 3.02 21.58
CA ASN A 337 -3.25 4.10 22.52
C ASN A 337 -2.21 5.22 22.74
N LYS A 338 -1.17 5.31 21.86
CA LYS A 338 -0.19 6.40 21.96
C LYS A 338 -0.85 7.76 21.71
N ASP A 339 -0.44 8.75 22.50
CA ASP A 339 -0.81 10.14 22.26
C ASP A 339 -0.15 10.66 20.99
N LEU A 340 -0.90 11.39 20.16
CA LEU A 340 -0.39 11.92 18.89
C LEU A 340 -0.07 13.42 18.96
N ASP A 341 -0.37 14.07 20.07
CA ASP A 341 -0.11 15.50 20.25
C ASP A 341 1.33 15.75 20.73
N TYR A 342 2.29 15.44 19.84
CA TYR A 342 3.71 15.72 20.07
C TYR A 342 4.41 16.09 18.77
N THR A 343 5.51 16.82 18.87
CA THR A 343 6.41 17.19 17.77
C THR A 343 7.79 16.59 17.97
N GLU A 344 8.50 16.37 16.86
CA GLU A 344 9.89 15.88 16.86
C GLU A 344 10.89 17.01 16.70
#